data_4e4bf409ee6287eaba17e934103a7197
#
_entry.id   4e4bf409ee6287eaba17e934103a7197
#
_cell.length_a   1.000
_cell.length_b   1.000
_cell.length_c   1.000
_cell.angle_alpha   90.00
_cell.angle_beta   90.00
_cell.angle_gamma   90.00
#
_symmetry.space_group_name_H-M   'P 1'
#
loop_
_entity.id
_entity.type
_entity.pdbx_description
1 polymer ?
#
loop_
_entity_poly.entity_id
_entity_poly.type
_entity_poly.pdbx_seq_one_letter_code
_entity_poly.pdbx_strand_id
1 'polypeptide(L)'
;MIMRICKGSTHRSDSDSYFNYLLETGVKEYRETTGNHGVYVLRRNVDDHSEFLLLSLWDSVESIKGFAGSDYEKAVFYPEDAKYLVEFDKHVAHFEVLYSSV
;
A
#
# COMPACT_ATOMS: atom_id res chain seq x y z
N MET A 1 9.03 3.49 14.82
CA MET A 1 8.33 3.60 13.54
C MET A 1 8.37 2.30 12.77
N ILE A 2 7.28 1.97 12.13
CA ILE A 2 7.14 0.75 11.35
C ILE A 2 6.79 1.13 9.91
N MET A 3 7.47 0.53 8.95
CA MET A 3 7.16 0.67 7.52
C MET A 3 6.35 -0.55 7.08
N ARG A 4 5.16 -0.30 6.54
CA ARG A 4 4.29 -1.32 5.95
C ARG A 4 4.48 -1.27 4.44
N ILE A 5 4.71 -2.44 3.82
CA ILE A 5 4.95 -2.56 2.39
C ILE A 5 3.90 -3.47 1.79
N CYS A 6 3.15 -2.93 0.83
CA CYS A 6 2.12 -3.66 0.10
C CYS A 6 2.51 -3.68 -1.39
N LYS A 7 2.36 -4.84 -2.05
CA LYS A 7 2.76 -5.03 -3.45
C LYS A 7 1.62 -5.52 -4.30
N GLY A 8 1.56 -5.01 -5.54
CA GLY A 8 0.63 -5.50 -6.55
C GLY A 8 1.06 -5.04 -7.93
N SER A 9 0.56 -5.72 -8.95
CA SER A 9 0.86 -5.39 -10.35
C SER A 9 -0.40 -5.28 -11.17
N THR A 10 -0.39 -4.36 -12.13
CA THR A 10 -1.46 -4.19 -13.10
C THR A 10 -0.94 -4.47 -14.50
N HIS A 11 -1.83 -4.57 -15.47
CA HIS A 11 -1.45 -4.36 -16.87
C HIS A 11 -0.95 -2.92 -17.01
N ARG A 12 0.03 -2.73 -17.87
CA ARG A 12 0.62 -1.40 -18.09
C ARG A 12 -0.42 -0.39 -18.58
N SER A 13 -1.37 -0.84 -19.38
CA SER A 13 -2.46 -0.01 -19.89
C SER A 13 -3.41 0.50 -18.80
N ASP A 14 -3.48 -0.19 -17.66
CA ASP A 14 -4.34 0.19 -16.53
C ASP A 14 -3.59 0.97 -15.45
N SER A 15 -2.29 1.19 -15.62
CA SER A 15 -1.40 1.73 -14.60
C SER A 15 -1.86 3.08 -14.04
N ASP A 16 -2.16 4.04 -14.92
CA ASP A 16 -2.55 5.37 -14.48
C ASP A 16 -3.94 5.38 -13.84
N SER A 17 -4.85 4.58 -14.36
CA SER A 17 -6.19 4.44 -13.78
C SER A 17 -6.13 3.83 -12.38
N TYR A 18 -5.28 2.82 -12.20
CA TYR A 18 -5.09 2.22 -10.88
C TYR A 18 -4.44 3.20 -9.90
N PHE A 19 -3.46 3.98 -10.36
CA PHE A 19 -2.84 5.00 -9.52
C PHE A 19 -3.89 5.99 -9.00
N ASN A 20 -4.76 6.47 -9.88
CA ASN A 20 -5.85 7.38 -9.47
C ASN A 20 -6.78 6.73 -8.46
N TYR A 21 -7.10 5.46 -8.67
CA TYR A 21 -7.92 4.69 -7.73
C TYR A 21 -7.25 4.56 -6.36
N LEU A 22 -5.93 4.30 -6.33
CA LEU A 22 -5.15 4.23 -5.08
C LEU A 22 -5.24 5.53 -4.29
N LEU A 23 -5.16 6.69 -4.96
CA LEU A 23 -5.23 7.98 -4.30
C LEU A 23 -6.56 8.19 -3.58
N GLU A 24 -7.65 7.67 -4.14
CA GLU A 24 -8.99 7.82 -3.61
C GLU A 24 -9.37 6.76 -2.57
N THR A 25 -8.63 5.67 -2.50
CA THR A 25 -8.93 4.54 -1.61
C THR A 25 -7.85 4.37 -0.55
N GLY A 26 -6.85 3.52 -0.79
CA GLY A 26 -5.84 3.17 0.19
C GLY A 26 -5.05 4.37 0.70
N VAL A 27 -4.58 5.21 -0.20
CA VAL A 27 -3.79 6.39 0.17
C VAL A 27 -4.60 7.33 1.07
N LYS A 28 -5.85 7.57 0.72
CA LYS A 28 -6.74 8.41 1.51
C LYS A 28 -6.94 7.84 2.91
N GLU A 29 -7.25 6.54 3.02
CA GLU A 29 -7.43 5.90 4.31
C GLU A 29 -6.16 5.88 5.15
N TYR A 30 -5.00 5.63 4.55
CA TYR A 30 -3.72 5.72 5.25
C TYR A 30 -3.57 7.09 5.90
N ARG A 31 -3.78 8.14 5.14
CA ARG A 31 -3.60 9.51 5.61
C ARG A 31 -4.59 9.92 6.69
N GLU A 32 -5.78 9.33 6.68
CA GLU A 32 -6.84 9.62 7.66
C GLU A 32 -6.71 8.79 8.94
N THR A 33 -5.87 7.75 8.95
CA THR A 33 -5.71 6.90 10.13
C THR A 33 -4.72 7.51 11.11
N THR A 34 -5.12 7.62 12.38
CA THR A 34 -4.25 8.10 13.44
C THR A 34 -3.00 7.24 13.55
N GLY A 35 -1.84 7.88 13.62
CA GLY A 35 -0.55 7.20 13.72
C GLY A 35 0.14 6.95 12.39
N ASN A 36 -0.49 7.30 11.27
CA ASN A 36 0.17 7.29 9.97
C ASN A 36 1.01 8.56 9.80
N HIS A 37 2.26 8.41 9.38
CA HIS A 37 3.20 9.51 9.18
C HIS A 37 3.56 9.76 7.73
N GLY A 38 2.93 9.07 6.82
CA GLY A 38 3.13 9.29 5.40
C GLY A 38 2.97 8.03 4.59
N VAL A 39 2.88 8.20 3.29
CA VAL A 39 2.75 7.12 2.33
C VAL A 39 3.50 7.49 1.05
N TYR A 40 4.16 6.50 0.47
CA TYR A 40 4.74 6.60 -0.87
C TYR A 40 4.06 5.60 -1.77
N VAL A 41 3.69 6.03 -2.96
CA VAL A 41 3.25 5.14 -4.03
C VAL A 41 4.37 5.06 -5.03
N LEU A 42 4.95 3.89 -5.20
CA LEU A 42 6.07 3.66 -6.11
C LEU A 42 5.60 2.79 -7.27
N ARG A 43 6.13 3.05 -8.45
CA ARG A 43 5.81 2.28 -9.64
C ARG A 43 7.08 1.96 -10.42
N ARG A 44 7.15 0.73 -10.91
CA ARG A 44 8.16 0.30 -11.86
C ARG A 44 7.46 -0.44 -13.00
N ASN A 45 7.77 -0.06 -14.25
CA ASN A 45 7.24 -0.75 -15.41
C ASN A 45 8.18 -1.89 -15.81
N VAL A 46 7.62 -3.08 -15.97
CA VAL A 46 8.36 -4.28 -16.36
C VAL A 46 7.56 -4.96 -17.48
N ASP A 47 8.05 -4.91 -18.71
CA ASP A 47 7.38 -5.43 -19.89
C ASP A 47 5.94 -4.88 -20.01
N ASP A 48 4.93 -5.75 -20.00
CA ASP A 48 3.52 -5.37 -20.12
C ASP A 48 2.86 -5.00 -18.80
N HIS A 49 3.63 -5.01 -17.70
CA HIS A 49 3.08 -4.79 -16.35
C HIS A 49 3.65 -3.55 -15.70
N SER A 50 2.85 -2.99 -14.80
CA SER A 50 3.30 -1.98 -13.84
C SER A 50 3.26 -2.58 -12.45
N GLU A 51 4.41 -2.60 -11.79
CA GLU A 51 4.54 -3.05 -10.41
C GLU A 51 4.40 -1.85 -9.48
N PHE A 52 3.52 -1.97 -8.51
CA PHE A 52 3.28 -0.93 -7.51
C PHE A 52 3.73 -1.38 -6.13
N LEU A 53 4.40 -0.49 -5.42
CA LEU A 53 4.69 -0.64 -4.00
C LEU A 53 4.04 0.51 -3.26
N LEU A 54 3.28 0.20 -2.22
CA LEU A 54 2.80 1.20 -1.28
C LEU A 54 3.64 1.08 -0.01
N LEU A 55 4.36 2.14 0.31
CA LEU A 55 5.14 2.24 1.54
C LEU A 55 4.41 3.18 2.48
N SER A 56 4.00 2.70 3.64
CA SER A 56 3.33 3.54 4.63
C SER A 56 4.04 3.48 5.97
N LEU A 57 4.15 4.62 6.61
CA LEU A 57 4.92 4.78 7.84
C LEU A 57 3.98 4.97 9.03
N TRP A 58 4.23 4.22 10.12
CA TRP A 58 3.32 4.12 11.25
C TRP A 58 4.04 4.23 12.58
N ASP A 59 3.36 4.80 13.57
CA ASP A 59 3.87 4.87 14.95
C ASP A 59 4.10 3.49 15.55
N SER A 60 3.16 2.56 15.32
CA SER A 60 3.10 1.30 16.03
C SER A 60 2.21 0.29 15.31
N VAL A 61 2.26 -0.96 15.74
CA VAL A 61 1.34 -2.00 15.29
C VAL A 61 -0.11 -1.64 15.60
N GLU A 62 -0.36 -1.01 16.75
CA GLU A 62 -1.72 -0.61 17.13
C GLU A 62 -2.31 0.40 16.13
N SER A 63 -1.49 1.35 15.65
CA SER A 63 -1.92 2.29 14.61
C SER A 63 -2.23 1.57 13.31
N ILE A 64 -1.42 0.59 12.93
CA ILE A 64 -1.65 -0.23 11.73
C ILE A 64 -2.98 -0.97 11.84
N LYS A 65 -3.28 -1.52 13.01
CA LYS A 65 -4.56 -2.20 13.26
C LYS A 65 -5.75 -1.26 13.13
N GLY A 66 -5.56 0.01 13.43
CA GLY A 66 -6.57 1.05 13.21
C GLY A 66 -6.98 1.18 11.74
N PHE A 67 -6.05 0.89 10.83
CA PHE A 67 -6.31 0.87 9.39
C PHE A 67 -6.73 -0.53 8.91
N ALA A 68 -5.95 -1.55 9.25
CA ALA A 68 -6.04 -2.89 8.65
C ALA A 68 -6.86 -3.90 9.46
N GLY A 69 -7.24 -3.55 10.69
CA GLY A 69 -7.94 -4.47 11.57
C GLY A 69 -6.99 -5.40 12.33
N SER A 70 -7.57 -6.35 13.08
CA SER A 70 -6.79 -7.25 13.93
C SER A 70 -5.86 -8.17 13.14
N ASP A 71 -6.23 -8.54 11.91
CA ASP A 71 -5.42 -9.35 11.02
C ASP A 71 -4.58 -8.46 10.11
N TYR A 72 -3.74 -7.65 10.74
CA TYR A 72 -3.02 -6.54 10.09
C TYR A 72 -1.95 -6.98 9.10
N GLU A 73 -1.54 -8.26 9.12
CA GLU A 73 -0.57 -8.79 8.17
C GLU A 73 -1.17 -9.08 6.81
N LYS A 74 -2.49 -9.11 6.72
CA LYS A 74 -3.17 -9.26 5.44
C LYS A 74 -3.28 -7.93 4.72
N ALA A 75 -3.18 -7.99 3.40
CA ALA A 75 -3.42 -6.81 2.56
C ALA A 75 -4.90 -6.40 2.66
N VAL A 76 -5.12 -5.08 2.65
CA VAL A 76 -6.47 -4.52 2.61
C VAL A 76 -6.84 -4.28 1.15
N PHE A 77 -7.93 -4.88 0.71
CA PHE A 77 -8.42 -4.74 -0.66
C PHE A 77 -9.66 -3.86 -0.71
N TYR A 78 -9.81 -3.16 -1.81
CA TYR A 78 -10.94 -2.29 -2.09
C TYR A 78 -11.77 -2.89 -3.22
N PRO A 79 -13.05 -2.48 -3.36
CA PRO A 79 -13.98 -3.16 -4.26
C PRO A 79 -13.52 -3.32 -5.71
N GLU A 80 -12.77 -2.34 -6.25
CA GLU A 80 -12.32 -2.40 -7.63
C GLU A 80 -10.88 -2.89 -7.81
N ASP A 81 -10.21 -3.29 -6.74
CA ASP A 81 -8.84 -3.80 -6.84
C ASP A 81 -8.75 -5.00 -7.79
N ALA A 82 -9.72 -5.90 -7.74
CA ALA A 82 -9.74 -7.09 -8.60
C ALA A 82 -9.85 -6.75 -10.09
N LYS A 83 -10.38 -5.57 -10.42
CA LYS A 83 -10.48 -5.10 -11.80
C LYS A 83 -9.11 -4.74 -12.38
N TYR A 84 -8.21 -4.27 -11.54
CA TYR A 84 -6.90 -3.77 -11.95
C TYR A 84 -5.76 -4.75 -11.68
N LEU A 85 -5.78 -5.41 -10.53
CA LEU A 85 -4.64 -6.22 -10.08
C LEU A 85 -4.60 -7.57 -10.78
N VAL A 86 -3.50 -7.85 -11.47
CA VAL A 86 -3.23 -9.15 -12.10
C VAL A 86 -2.36 -10.03 -11.21
N GLU A 87 -1.55 -9.42 -10.35
CA GLU A 87 -0.78 -10.08 -9.30
C GLU A 87 -0.78 -9.22 -8.06
N PHE A 88 -0.82 -9.84 -6.89
CA PHE A 88 -0.73 -9.13 -5.62
C PHE A 88 -0.32 -10.09 -4.51
N ASP A 89 0.35 -9.56 -3.50
CA ASP A 89 0.65 -10.32 -2.29
C ASP A 89 -0.56 -10.26 -1.36
N LYS A 90 -1.00 -11.41 -0.86
CA LYS A 90 -2.11 -11.48 0.10
C LYS A 90 -1.72 -10.96 1.47
N HIS A 91 -0.43 -11.04 1.78
CA HIS A 91 0.15 -10.56 3.01
C HIS A 91 1.10 -9.43 2.73
N VAL A 92 1.12 -8.45 3.62
CA VAL A 92 2.03 -7.32 3.55
C VAL A 92 3.25 -7.59 4.43
N ALA A 93 4.34 -6.85 4.20
CA ALA A 93 5.52 -6.92 5.03
C ALA A 93 5.58 -5.70 5.94
N HIS A 94 6.05 -5.91 7.17
CA HIS A 94 6.28 -4.84 8.13
C HIS A 94 7.74 -4.87 8.56
N PHE A 95 8.37 -3.70 8.52
CA PHE A 95 9.77 -3.55 8.90
C PHE A 95 9.90 -2.44 9.94
N GLU A 96 10.75 -2.68 10.92
CA GLU A 96 11.14 -1.66 11.87
C GLU A 96 12.06 -0.66 11.17
N VAL A 97 11.76 0.64 11.30
CA VAL A 97 12.62 1.68 10.74
C VAL A 97 13.70 1.99 11.76
N LEU A 98 14.94 1.64 11.44
CA LEU A 98 16.07 1.87 12.34
C LEU A 98 16.70 3.24 12.16
N TYR A 99 16.56 3.82 10.96
CA TYR A 99 17.12 5.13 10.64
C TYR A 99 16.36 5.76 9.48
N SER A 100 16.15 7.07 9.56
CA SER A 100 15.61 7.87 8.47
C SER A 100 16.19 9.27 8.55
N SER A 101 16.58 9.81 7.39
CA SER A 101 17.06 11.20 7.29
C SER A 101 15.97 12.16 6.77
N VAL A 102 14.78 11.67 6.57
CA VAL A 102 13.64 12.46 6.07
C VAL A 102 12.52 12.47 7.08
#